data_5becccbbb33da14fafd72cba938919ad
#
_entry.id   5becccbbb33da14fafd72cba938919ad
#
_cell.length_a   1.000
_cell.length_b   1.000
_cell.length_c   1.000
_cell.angle_alpha   90.00
_cell.angle_beta   90.00
_cell.angle_gamma   90.00
#
_symmetry.space_group_name_H-M   'P 1'
#
loop_
_entity.id
_entity.type
_entity.pdbx_description
1 polymer ?
#
loop_
_entity_poly.entity_id
_entity_poly.type
_entity_poly.pdbx_seq_one_letter_code
_entity_poly.pdbx_strand_id
1 'polypeptide(L)'
;MNRLFIHNPLFRLFSPIFSGVVVYLLILLVNNNVEQLQEQFLGNELYFCIGLSLIIQEFSRLLLWVFGKLPSRFSSFIKLIIQVTGSMLLCIILVTVSIYLYYKNILGFTPSSGELWMFNSIFCAITIIYVLLHISHHYLYKVNTKRLENEYLMKQMVEDDFIQFKNGINPTLLFECFEAMIVLIRQNSDKVDNLIDHMALVYRYILSKKSKQLVLIDEELNVVDELVQLFNYLPYRNVEFNRGYQSSFLVVPGSVLALVESIIRSTINNPEKSLSIYLNEDENHLIFNYLKNDKIVSGFKKESMNDIDYRYSIYSNDTIIIEEKQGERTIKIPKLLTKSNS
;
A
#
# COMPACT_ATOMS: atom_id res chain seq x y z
N MET A 1 -5.69 9.38 17.91
CA MET A 1 -4.90 10.52 17.37
C MET A 1 -3.92 10.96 18.43
N ASN A 2 -2.68 10.49 18.35
CA ASN A 2 -1.61 10.98 19.24
C ASN A 2 -1.34 12.45 18.89
N ARG A 3 -1.66 13.34 19.81
CA ARG A 3 -1.39 14.77 19.65
C ARG A 3 0.13 14.96 19.60
N LEU A 4 0.62 15.74 18.64
CA LEU A 4 2.02 16.17 18.59
C LEU A 4 2.46 16.62 19.98
N PHE A 5 3.67 16.25 20.42
CA PHE A 5 4.22 16.62 21.73
C PHE A 5 4.10 18.12 22.02
N ILE A 6 4.31 18.96 20.99
CA ILE A 6 4.18 20.43 21.05
C ILE A 6 2.73 20.90 21.30
N HIS A 7 1.72 20.09 20.96
CA HIS A 7 0.31 20.36 21.24
C HIS A 7 -0.14 19.77 22.59
N ASN A 8 0.76 19.11 23.31
CA ASN A 8 0.49 18.62 24.63
C ASN A 8 0.31 19.81 25.60
N PRO A 9 -0.79 19.89 26.38
CA PRO A 9 -1.03 21.02 27.30
C PRO A 9 0.11 21.21 28.31
N LEU A 10 0.76 20.14 28.74
CA LEU A 10 1.93 20.22 29.63
C LEU A 10 3.11 20.95 28.98
N PHE A 11 3.47 20.59 27.74
CA PHE A 11 4.55 21.29 27.04
C PHE A 11 4.23 22.77 26.80
N ARG A 12 2.97 23.08 26.52
CA ARG A 12 2.47 24.42 26.28
C ARG A 12 2.57 25.30 27.53
N LEU A 13 2.43 24.71 28.71
CA LEU A 13 2.54 25.42 30.01
C LEU A 13 3.99 25.54 30.46
N PHE A 14 4.77 24.45 30.37
CA PHE A 14 6.13 24.44 30.94
C PHE A 14 7.17 25.12 30.02
N SER A 15 7.02 25.09 28.70
CA SER A 15 7.98 25.68 27.76
C SER A 15 8.17 27.20 27.99
N PRO A 16 7.11 28.03 28.10
CA PRO A 16 7.25 29.45 28.35
C PRO A 16 7.87 29.75 29.72
N ILE A 17 7.53 28.99 30.76
CA ILE A 17 8.09 29.15 32.09
C ILE A 17 9.60 28.90 32.08
N PHE A 18 10.00 27.76 31.52
CA PHE A 18 11.40 27.39 31.39
C PHE A 18 12.19 28.42 30.55
N SER A 19 11.67 28.81 29.40
CA SER A 19 12.33 29.77 28.52
C SER A 19 12.40 31.17 29.16
N GLY A 20 11.36 31.60 29.88
CA GLY A 20 11.35 32.86 30.59
C GLY A 20 12.38 32.91 31.73
N VAL A 21 12.53 31.83 32.48
CA VAL A 21 13.60 31.70 33.51
C VAL A 21 14.98 31.76 32.87
N VAL A 22 15.20 31.05 31.77
CA VAL A 22 16.48 31.07 31.02
C VAL A 22 16.80 32.47 30.53
N VAL A 23 15.81 33.17 29.95
CA VAL A 23 16.00 34.56 29.50
C VAL A 23 16.42 35.47 30.66
N TYR A 24 15.70 35.39 31.78
CA TYR A 24 16.00 36.17 32.97
C TYR A 24 17.43 35.93 33.48
N LEU A 25 17.84 34.66 33.60
CA LEU A 25 19.20 34.30 33.99
C LEU A 25 20.27 34.82 33.03
N LEU A 26 20.01 34.74 31.73
CA LEU A 26 20.92 35.26 30.69
C LEU A 26 21.07 36.79 30.77
N ILE A 27 19.98 37.51 31.03
CA ILE A 27 20.00 38.97 31.19
C ILE A 27 20.81 39.37 32.44
N LEU A 28 20.62 38.67 33.58
CA LEU A 28 21.40 38.91 34.79
C LEU A 28 22.90 38.64 34.57
N LEU A 29 23.22 37.59 33.86
CA LEU A 29 24.60 37.20 33.56
C LEU A 29 25.28 38.24 32.65
N VAL A 30 24.59 38.73 31.62
CA VAL A 30 25.13 39.73 30.68
C VAL A 30 25.33 41.09 31.40
N ASN A 31 24.45 41.45 32.29
CA ASN A 31 24.54 42.72 33.07
C ASN A 31 25.50 42.65 34.25
N ASN A 32 26.17 41.52 34.50
CA ASN A 32 27.03 41.29 35.67
C ASN A 32 26.34 41.51 37.06
N ASN A 33 25.02 41.45 37.08
CA ASN A 33 24.19 41.65 38.28
C ASN A 33 23.81 40.31 38.95
N VAL A 34 24.72 39.35 38.96
CA VAL A 34 24.47 37.99 39.53
C VAL A 34 24.22 38.05 41.03
N GLU A 35 24.71 39.08 41.73
CA GLU A 35 24.47 39.28 43.17
C GLU A 35 22.99 39.52 43.49
N GLN A 36 22.20 40.08 42.58
CA GLN A 36 20.75 40.25 42.72
C GLN A 36 19.98 38.93 42.84
N LEU A 37 20.56 37.81 42.36
CA LEU A 37 20.00 36.45 42.55
C LEU A 37 19.90 36.05 44.02
N GLN A 38 20.76 36.59 44.88
CA GLN A 38 20.74 36.29 46.32
C GLN A 38 19.72 37.15 47.09
N GLU A 39 19.42 38.35 46.60
CA GLU A 39 18.52 39.27 47.31
C GLU A 39 17.06 39.18 46.84
N GLN A 40 16.77 38.96 45.58
CA GLN A 40 15.39 38.91 45.05
C GLN A 40 15.25 37.99 43.82
N PHE A 41 15.34 36.68 44.01
CA PHE A 41 15.14 35.69 42.90
C PHE A 41 13.75 35.73 42.27
N LEU A 42 12.73 36.20 43.00
CA LEU A 42 11.32 36.30 42.55
C LEU A 42 10.91 37.75 42.28
N GLY A 43 11.76 38.54 41.62
CA GLY A 43 11.46 39.92 41.24
C GLY A 43 10.40 40.02 40.11
N ASN A 44 9.76 41.21 40.02
CA ASN A 44 8.79 41.51 38.93
C ASN A 44 9.33 41.27 37.54
N GLU A 45 10.63 41.35 37.35
CA GLU A 45 11.36 41.13 36.09
C GLU A 45 11.30 39.68 35.63
N LEU A 46 11.34 38.71 36.57
CA LEU A 46 11.19 37.28 36.24
C LEU A 46 9.78 37.01 35.70
N TYR A 47 8.76 37.52 36.36
CA TYR A 47 7.37 37.33 35.88
C TYR A 47 7.14 38.00 34.55
N PHE A 48 7.75 39.16 34.29
CA PHE A 48 7.72 39.81 33.00
C PHE A 48 8.37 38.97 31.88
N CYS A 49 9.55 38.42 32.16
CA CYS A 49 10.25 37.52 31.20
C CYS A 49 9.43 36.26 30.89
N ILE A 50 8.80 35.65 31.90
CA ILE A 50 7.91 34.48 31.72
C ILE A 50 6.69 34.87 30.89
N GLY A 51 6.02 35.97 31.22
CA GLY A 51 4.85 36.46 30.48
C GLY A 51 5.15 36.79 29.02
N LEU A 52 6.27 37.49 28.80
CA LEU A 52 6.74 37.81 27.45
C LEU A 52 7.08 36.55 26.62
N SER A 53 7.73 35.57 27.25
CA SER A 53 8.05 34.28 26.65
C SER A 53 6.77 33.52 26.24
N LEU A 54 5.73 33.54 27.07
CA LEU A 54 4.44 32.94 26.79
C LEU A 54 3.77 33.61 25.57
N ILE A 55 3.73 34.94 25.56
CA ILE A 55 3.16 35.69 24.43
C ILE A 55 3.89 35.34 23.11
N ILE A 56 5.22 35.39 23.12
CA ILE A 56 6.02 35.12 21.94
C ILE A 56 5.79 33.70 21.43
N GLN A 57 5.76 32.70 22.30
CA GLN A 57 5.55 31.30 21.89
C GLN A 57 4.14 31.04 21.33
N GLU A 58 3.09 31.65 21.94
CA GLU A 58 1.72 31.51 21.43
C GLU A 58 1.55 32.19 20.07
N PHE A 59 2.09 33.40 19.91
CA PHE A 59 2.05 34.08 18.63
C PHE A 59 2.88 33.36 17.55
N SER A 60 4.05 32.85 17.90
CA SER A 60 4.87 32.03 16.98
C SER A 60 4.12 30.76 16.55
N ARG A 61 3.41 30.09 17.45
CA ARG A 61 2.57 28.94 17.15
C ARG A 61 1.43 29.28 16.19
N LEU A 62 0.75 30.40 16.44
CA LEU A 62 -0.34 30.88 15.61
C LEU A 62 0.17 31.20 14.19
N LEU A 63 1.32 31.83 14.07
CA LEU A 63 1.98 32.15 12.82
C LEU A 63 2.38 30.87 12.05
N LEU A 64 2.98 29.90 12.74
CA LEU A 64 3.32 28.59 12.15
C LEU A 64 2.08 27.83 11.65
N TRP A 65 0.96 27.92 12.38
CA TRP A 65 -0.32 27.32 11.94
C TRP A 65 -0.87 28.01 10.69
N VAL A 66 -0.82 29.34 10.61
CA VAL A 66 -1.25 30.11 9.44
C VAL A 66 -0.38 29.78 8.23
N PHE A 67 0.93 29.80 8.39
CA PHE A 67 1.85 29.43 7.30
C PHE A 67 1.80 27.94 6.92
N GLY A 68 1.41 27.07 7.82
CA GLY A 68 1.16 25.65 7.53
C GLY A 68 0.03 25.42 6.55
N LYS A 69 -0.93 26.38 6.44
CA LYS A 69 -2.04 26.34 5.48
C LYS A 69 -1.72 26.93 4.10
N LEU A 70 -0.52 27.44 3.90
CA LEU A 70 -0.10 27.98 2.59
C LEU A 70 -0.16 26.90 1.51
N PRO A 71 -0.68 27.23 0.31
CA PRO A 71 -0.83 26.27 -0.79
C PRO A 71 0.50 25.62 -1.16
N SER A 72 0.42 24.39 -1.68
CA SER A 72 1.56 23.52 -2.01
C SER A 72 2.46 24.05 -3.13
N ARG A 73 2.16 25.22 -3.68
CA ARG A 73 2.89 25.86 -4.80
C ARG A 73 4.33 26.26 -4.47
N PHE A 74 4.65 26.40 -3.17
CA PHE A 74 5.99 26.75 -2.73
C PHE A 74 6.79 25.51 -2.32
N SER A 75 8.08 25.46 -2.71
CA SER A 75 9.02 24.43 -2.24
C SER A 75 9.04 24.37 -0.73
N SER A 76 9.20 23.16 -0.16
CA SER A 76 9.29 22.95 1.31
C SER A 76 10.38 23.80 1.96
N PHE A 77 11.47 24.06 1.24
CA PHE A 77 12.58 24.91 1.69
C PHE A 77 12.18 26.39 1.80
N ILE A 78 11.46 26.92 0.82
CA ILE A 78 10.97 28.31 0.83
C ILE A 78 9.98 28.51 1.98
N LYS A 79 9.08 27.54 2.22
CA LYS A 79 8.15 27.59 3.36
C LYS A 79 8.88 27.67 4.70
N LEU A 80 9.95 26.88 4.86
CA LEU A 80 10.76 26.88 6.07
C LEU A 80 11.41 28.26 6.29
N ILE A 81 12.01 28.86 5.26
CA ILE A 81 12.61 30.20 5.35
C ILE A 81 11.56 31.24 5.76
N ILE A 82 10.40 31.23 5.11
CA ILE A 82 9.31 32.17 5.44
C ILE A 82 8.82 32.00 6.87
N GLN A 83 8.73 30.75 7.36
CA GLN A 83 8.31 30.47 8.73
C GLN A 83 9.34 31.00 9.77
N VAL A 84 10.62 30.78 9.53
CA VAL A 84 11.69 31.24 10.42
C VAL A 84 11.79 32.76 10.40
N THR A 85 11.89 33.37 9.21
CA THR A 85 12.02 34.84 9.09
C THR A 85 10.79 35.57 9.59
N GLY A 86 9.59 35.07 9.31
CA GLY A 86 8.34 35.64 9.80
C GLY A 86 8.21 35.57 11.32
N SER A 87 8.63 34.48 11.94
CA SER A 87 8.61 34.34 13.41
C SER A 87 9.65 35.23 14.08
N MET A 88 10.82 35.45 13.47
CA MET A 88 11.82 36.40 13.98
C MET A 88 11.34 37.83 13.91
N LEU A 89 10.77 38.28 12.79
CA LEU A 89 10.21 39.63 12.68
C LEU A 89 9.11 39.89 13.69
N LEU A 90 8.21 38.93 13.86
CA LEU A 90 7.14 39.03 14.87
C LEU A 90 7.72 39.08 16.29
N CYS A 91 8.74 38.28 16.60
CA CYS A 91 9.42 38.30 17.88
C CYS A 91 10.01 39.70 18.18
N ILE A 92 10.75 40.29 17.26
CA ILE A 92 11.37 41.62 17.41
C ILE A 92 10.30 42.70 17.69
N ILE A 93 9.20 42.68 16.95
CA ILE A 93 8.10 43.64 17.15
C ILE A 93 7.49 43.47 18.56
N LEU A 94 7.14 42.23 18.93
CA LEU A 94 6.51 41.95 20.26
C LEU A 94 7.42 42.31 21.42
N VAL A 95 8.71 41.92 21.35
CA VAL A 95 9.69 42.20 22.38
C VAL A 95 9.88 43.72 22.54
N THR A 96 10.11 44.42 21.44
CA THR A 96 10.34 45.89 21.46
C THR A 96 9.13 46.64 22.05
N VAL A 97 7.92 46.30 21.58
CA VAL A 97 6.69 46.93 22.09
C VAL A 97 6.47 46.62 23.57
N SER A 98 6.65 45.37 23.99
CA SER A 98 6.41 44.97 25.39
C SER A 98 7.41 45.58 26.34
N ILE A 99 8.69 45.65 25.96
CA ILE A 99 9.74 46.31 26.79
C ILE A 99 9.50 47.81 26.88
N TYR A 100 9.16 48.46 25.75
CA TYR A 100 8.87 49.89 25.74
C TYR A 100 7.68 50.21 26.69
N LEU A 101 6.61 49.42 26.63
CA LEU A 101 5.44 49.59 27.52
C LEU A 101 5.79 49.33 28.99
N TYR A 102 6.59 48.30 29.28
CA TYR A 102 7.01 47.97 30.62
C TYR A 102 7.83 49.09 31.25
N TYR A 103 8.86 49.55 30.54
CA TYR A 103 9.75 50.62 31.01
C TYR A 103 8.99 51.93 31.22
N LYS A 104 8.14 52.32 30.26
CA LYS A 104 7.39 53.58 30.34
C LYS A 104 6.34 53.60 31.44
N ASN A 105 5.59 52.48 31.64
CA ASN A 105 4.43 52.47 32.57
C ASN A 105 4.81 52.03 33.98
N ILE A 106 5.85 51.20 34.17
CA ILE A 106 6.22 50.63 35.47
C ILE A 106 7.46 51.30 36.01
N LEU A 107 8.48 51.53 35.20
CA LEU A 107 9.75 52.09 35.63
C LEU A 107 9.81 53.63 35.47
N GLY A 108 8.95 54.22 34.65
CA GLY A 108 8.85 55.68 34.47
C GLY A 108 9.96 56.29 33.59
N PHE A 109 10.78 55.51 32.93
CA PHE A 109 11.82 55.98 32.00
C PHE A 109 11.78 55.20 30.67
N THR A 110 12.51 55.69 29.66
CA THR A 110 12.60 55.01 28.35
C THR A 110 13.80 54.07 28.31
N PRO A 111 13.64 52.84 27.78
CA PRO A 111 14.74 51.89 27.66
C PRO A 111 15.86 52.43 26.75
N SER A 112 17.10 52.12 27.09
CA SER A 112 18.26 52.46 26.24
C SER A 112 18.29 51.57 24.99
N SER A 113 18.93 52.05 23.90
CA SER A 113 19.07 51.25 22.72
C SER A 113 19.87 49.95 22.91
N GLY A 114 20.81 49.96 23.86
CA GLY A 114 21.59 48.77 24.25
C GLY A 114 20.74 47.68 24.92
N GLU A 115 19.87 48.08 25.84
CA GLU A 115 18.92 47.16 26.50
C GLU A 115 17.95 46.55 25.52
N LEU A 116 17.37 47.34 24.62
CA LEU A 116 16.48 46.82 23.57
C LEU A 116 17.20 45.80 22.64
N TRP A 117 18.46 46.09 22.31
CA TRP A 117 19.26 45.19 21.47
C TRP A 117 19.54 43.86 22.20
N MET A 118 19.90 43.91 23.46
CA MET A 118 20.18 42.75 24.29
C MET A 118 18.93 41.86 24.43
N PHE A 119 17.79 42.43 24.82
CA PHE A 119 16.54 41.66 24.95
C PHE A 119 16.12 41.04 23.61
N ASN A 120 16.14 41.81 22.53
CA ASN A 120 15.77 41.29 21.24
C ASN A 120 16.68 40.13 20.79
N SER A 121 18.00 40.21 21.00
CA SER A 121 18.92 39.14 20.61
C SER A 121 18.67 37.83 21.36
N ILE A 122 18.46 37.92 22.69
CA ILE A 122 18.20 36.73 23.52
C ILE A 122 16.87 36.10 23.14
N PHE A 123 15.77 36.88 23.03
CA PHE A 123 14.47 36.36 22.65
C PHE A 123 14.43 35.81 21.22
N CYS A 124 15.16 36.43 20.28
CA CYS A 124 15.31 35.89 18.94
C CYS A 124 16.01 34.53 18.92
N ALA A 125 17.10 34.38 19.71
CA ALA A 125 17.79 33.09 19.80
C ALA A 125 16.86 31.98 20.33
N ILE A 126 16.10 32.25 21.37
CA ILE A 126 15.14 31.29 21.95
C ILE A 126 14.00 30.99 20.98
N THR A 127 13.50 32.02 20.27
CA THR A 127 12.44 31.83 19.25
C THR A 127 12.92 30.96 18.09
N ILE A 128 14.15 31.11 17.63
CA ILE A 128 14.76 30.26 16.61
C ILE A 128 14.77 28.81 17.08
N ILE A 129 15.25 28.53 18.30
CA ILE A 129 15.29 27.17 18.85
C ILE A 129 13.88 26.59 18.93
N TYR A 130 12.90 27.36 19.41
CA TYR A 130 11.51 26.93 19.52
C TYR A 130 10.90 26.59 18.14
N VAL A 131 11.10 27.43 17.14
CA VAL A 131 10.59 27.26 15.77
C VAL A 131 11.24 26.04 15.11
N LEU A 132 12.56 25.87 15.27
CA LEU A 132 13.27 24.70 14.75
C LEU A 132 12.78 23.39 15.38
N LEU A 133 12.58 23.38 16.71
CA LEU A 133 11.99 22.21 17.40
C LEU A 133 10.59 21.91 16.87
N HIS A 134 9.75 22.93 16.67
CA HIS A 134 8.41 22.76 16.14
C HIS A 134 8.42 22.15 14.73
N ILE A 135 9.23 22.71 13.83
CA ILE A 135 9.35 22.24 12.44
C ILE A 135 9.92 20.82 12.38
N SER A 136 11.00 20.56 13.15
CA SER A 136 11.62 19.23 13.23
C SER A 136 10.64 18.17 13.69
N HIS A 137 9.91 18.45 14.78
CA HIS A 137 8.92 17.51 15.31
C HIS A 137 7.76 17.27 14.33
N HIS A 138 7.27 18.32 13.66
CA HIS A 138 6.22 18.20 12.65
C HIS A 138 6.69 17.36 11.44
N TYR A 139 7.92 17.54 10.99
CA TYR A 139 8.51 16.78 9.91
C TYR A 139 8.68 15.30 10.28
N LEU A 140 9.24 15.02 11.46
CA LEU A 140 9.39 13.66 11.98
C LEU A 140 8.05 12.94 12.09
N TYR A 141 7.03 13.61 12.61
CA TYR A 141 5.69 13.04 12.69
C TYR A 141 5.15 12.67 11.31
N LYS A 142 5.29 13.56 10.33
CA LYS A 142 4.84 13.32 8.95
C LYS A 142 5.57 12.15 8.29
N VAL A 143 6.88 12.05 8.48
CA VAL A 143 7.71 10.96 7.96
C VAL A 143 7.33 9.63 8.60
N ASN A 144 7.21 9.59 9.94
CA ASN A 144 6.84 8.37 10.66
C ASN A 144 5.42 7.89 10.28
N THR A 145 4.45 8.80 10.12
CA THR A 145 3.09 8.42 9.70
C THR A 145 3.08 7.79 8.30
N LYS A 146 3.81 8.40 7.36
CA LYS A 146 3.94 7.84 6.00
C LYS A 146 4.67 6.50 5.99
N ARG A 147 5.68 6.34 6.84
CA ARG A 147 6.40 5.07 6.95
C ARG A 147 5.49 3.96 7.47
N LEU A 148 4.70 4.22 8.52
CA LEU A 148 3.73 3.26 9.06
C LEU A 148 2.65 2.90 8.04
N GLU A 149 2.17 3.87 7.26
CA GLU A 149 1.21 3.63 6.17
C GLU A 149 1.81 2.72 5.09
N ASN A 150 3.04 2.99 4.67
CA ASN A 150 3.75 2.15 3.70
C ASN A 150 4.01 0.73 4.25
N GLU A 151 4.41 0.58 5.50
CA GLU A 151 4.61 -0.72 6.14
C GLU A 151 3.29 -1.51 6.19
N TYR A 152 2.17 -0.84 6.48
CA TYR A 152 0.84 -1.46 6.46
C TYR A 152 0.44 -1.93 5.06
N LEU A 153 0.64 -1.08 4.04
CA LEU A 153 0.36 -1.44 2.64
C LEU A 153 1.24 -2.60 2.16
N MET A 154 2.53 -2.60 2.50
CA MET A 154 3.42 -3.72 2.18
C MET A 154 2.96 -5.03 2.84
N LYS A 155 2.52 -4.97 4.09
CA LYS A 155 1.97 -6.15 4.78
C LYS A 155 0.72 -6.67 4.07
N GLN A 156 -0.21 -5.79 3.68
CA GLN A 156 -1.38 -6.20 2.91
C GLN A 156 -1.00 -6.84 1.56
N MET A 157 -0.03 -6.27 0.84
CA MET A 157 0.44 -6.86 -0.43
C MET A 157 1.01 -8.27 -0.21
N VAL A 158 1.78 -8.49 0.84
CA VAL A 158 2.33 -9.82 1.15
C VAL A 158 1.23 -10.81 1.54
N GLU A 159 0.22 -10.36 2.30
CA GLU A 159 -0.95 -11.20 2.64
C GLU A 159 -1.77 -11.56 1.40
N ASP A 160 -2.04 -10.59 0.53
CA ASP A 160 -2.75 -10.81 -0.74
C ASP A 160 -1.97 -11.75 -1.66
N ASP A 161 -0.65 -11.58 -1.78
CA ASP A 161 0.22 -12.47 -2.54
C ASP A 161 0.21 -13.90 -1.96
N PHE A 162 0.20 -14.05 -0.64
CA PHE A 162 0.13 -15.35 0.00
C PHE A 162 -1.23 -16.02 -0.23
N ILE A 163 -2.34 -15.29 -0.13
CA ILE A 163 -3.69 -15.81 -0.40
C ILE A 163 -3.79 -16.22 -1.88
N GLN A 164 -3.30 -15.40 -2.81
CA GLN A 164 -3.27 -15.75 -4.22
C GLN A 164 -2.38 -16.97 -4.51
N PHE A 165 -1.23 -17.08 -3.84
CA PHE A 165 -0.37 -18.27 -3.94
C PHE A 165 -1.10 -19.52 -3.46
N LYS A 166 -1.73 -19.46 -2.29
CA LYS A 166 -2.52 -20.56 -1.73
C LYS A 166 -3.68 -20.96 -2.64
N ASN A 167 -4.40 -19.99 -3.18
CA ASN A 167 -5.53 -20.25 -4.09
C ASN A 167 -5.09 -20.75 -5.47
N GLY A 168 -3.87 -20.40 -5.90
CA GLY A 168 -3.29 -20.89 -7.16
C GLY A 168 -2.88 -22.36 -7.12
N ILE A 169 -2.58 -22.89 -5.95
CA ILE A 169 -2.28 -24.31 -5.78
C ILE A 169 -3.58 -25.03 -5.47
N ASN A 170 -4.07 -25.88 -6.39
CA ASN A 170 -5.21 -26.75 -6.11
C ASN A 170 -4.73 -27.94 -5.24
N PRO A 171 -5.03 -27.94 -3.92
CA PRO A 171 -4.52 -28.98 -3.04
C PRO A 171 -5.09 -30.35 -3.41
N THR A 172 -6.33 -30.40 -3.92
CA THR A 172 -6.99 -31.65 -4.31
C THR A 172 -6.25 -32.32 -5.46
N LEU A 173 -5.89 -31.55 -6.51
CA LEU A 173 -5.10 -32.08 -7.63
C LEU A 173 -3.73 -32.58 -7.16
N LEU A 174 -3.07 -31.84 -6.28
CA LEU A 174 -1.78 -32.23 -5.72
C LEU A 174 -1.84 -33.55 -4.98
N PHE A 175 -2.85 -33.74 -4.10
CA PHE A 175 -3.05 -34.99 -3.37
C PHE A 175 -3.40 -36.14 -4.30
N GLU A 176 -4.29 -35.94 -5.30
CA GLU A 176 -4.61 -36.95 -6.30
C GLU A 176 -3.35 -37.40 -7.09
N CYS A 177 -2.46 -36.48 -7.44
CA CYS A 177 -1.17 -36.80 -8.07
C CYS A 177 -0.25 -37.61 -7.16
N PHE A 178 -0.17 -37.29 -5.86
CA PHE A 178 0.61 -38.07 -4.91
C PHE A 178 0.05 -39.50 -4.71
N GLU A 179 -1.27 -39.62 -4.66
CA GLU A 179 -1.92 -40.95 -4.58
C GLU A 179 -1.60 -41.78 -5.82
N ALA A 180 -1.74 -41.20 -7.01
CA ALA A 180 -1.38 -41.86 -8.27
C ALA A 180 0.11 -42.25 -8.30
N MET A 181 0.99 -41.39 -7.87
CA MET A 181 2.43 -41.63 -7.79
C MET A 181 2.73 -42.85 -6.88
N ILE A 182 2.12 -42.91 -5.70
CA ILE A 182 2.29 -44.04 -4.76
C ILE A 182 1.84 -45.35 -5.41
N VAL A 183 0.72 -45.35 -6.14
CA VAL A 183 0.23 -46.54 -6.85
C VAL A 183 1.21 -46.97 -7.95
N LEU A 184 1.69 -46.03 -8.76
CA LEU A 184 2.62 -46.32 -9.86
C LEU A 184 3.99 -46.84 -9.33
N ILE A 185 4.51 -46.26 -8.22
CA ILE A 185 5.73 -46.75 -7.56
C ILE A 185 5.57 -48.20 -7.08
N ARG A 186 4.42 -48.53 -6.46
CA ARG A 186 4.14 -49.89 -5.96
C ARG A 186 4.04 -50.92 -7.12
N GLN A 187 3.67 -50.47 -8.30
CA GLN A 187 3.58 -51.28 -9.53
C GLN A 187 4.91 -51.38 -10.28
N ASN A 188 5.99 -50.76 -9.78
CA ASN A 188 7.30 -50.59 -10.45
C ASN A 188 7.15 -50.08 -11.90
N SER A 189 6.28 -49.11 -12.08
CA SER A 189 5.96 -48.56 -13.40
C SER A 189 6.94 -47.45 -13.79
N ASP A 190 7.51 -47.52 -14.99
CA ASP A 190 8.36 -46.46 -15.55
C ASP A 190 7.59 -45.16 -15.84
N LYS A 191 6.26 -45.16 -15.62
CA LYS A 191 5.40 -44.00 -15.80
C LYS A 191 5.47 -42.95 -14.70
N VAL A 192 6.16 -43.25 -13.59
CA VAL A 192 6.29 -42.33 -12.44
C VAL A 192 6.99 -41.03 -12.85
N ASP A 193 8.09 -41.15 -13.59
CA ASP A 193 8.87 -39.99 -14.04
C ASP A 193 8.02 -39.06 -14.94
N ASN A 194 7.27 -39.62 -15.85
CA ASN A 194 6.37 -38.86 -16.72
C ASN A 194 5.28 -38.12 -15.91
N LEU A 195 4.68 -38.80 -14.93
CA LEU A 195 3.71 -38.14 -14.02
C LEU A 195 4.32 -36.96 -13.28
N ILE A 196 5.54 -37.10 -12.77
CA ILE A 196 6.28 -36.03 -12.08
C ILE A 196 6.56 -34.87 -13.03
N ASP A 197 6.98 -35.15 -14.26
CA ASP A 197 7.28 -34.11 -15.26
C ASP A 197 6.02 -33.31 -15.64
N HIS A 198 4.90 -33.97 -15.94
CA HIS A 198 3.64 -33.29 -16.22
C HIS A 198 3.19 -32.46 -15.02
N MET A 199 3.25 -33.00 -13.81
CA MET A 199 2.94 -32.27 -12.59
C MET A 199 3.82 -31.03 -12.43
N ALA A 200 5.13 -31.17 -12.63
CA ALA A 200 6.10 -30.08 -12.48
C ALA A 200 5.84 -28.95 -13.51
N LEU A 201 5.51 -29.31 -14.77
CA LEU A 201 5.20 -28.33 -15.82
C LEU A 201 3.92 -27.54 -15.50
N VAL A 202 2.85 -28.23 -15.12
CA VAL A 202 1.57 -27.60 -14.75
C VAL A 202 1.74 -26.66 -13.56
N TYR A 203 2.37 -27.11 -12.46
CA TYR A 203 2.54 -26.28 -11.27
C TYR A 203 3.53 -25.13 -11.50
N ARG A 204 4.59 -25.32 -12.28
CA ARG A 204 5.50 -24.24 -12.67
C ARG A 204 4.75 -23.12 -13.39
N TYR A 205 3.88 -23.48 -14.33
CA TYR A 205 3.05 -22.50 -15.02
C TYR A 205 2.09 -21.79 -14.08
N ILE A 206 1.35 -22.51 -13.24
CA ILE A 206 0.43 -21.94 -12.24
C ILE A 206 1.13 -20.92 -11.36
N LEU A 207 2.37 -21.19 -10.95
CA LEU A 207 3.15 -20.29 -10.10
C LEU A 207 3.72 -19.09 -10.89
N SER A 208 4.14 -19.29 -12.13
CA SER A 208 4.74 -18.24 -12.97
C SER A 208 3.74 -17.27 -13.59
N LYS A 209 2.49 -17.69 -13.79
CA LYS A 209 1.44 -16.87 -14.44
C LYS A 209 1.10 -15.56 -13.70
N LYS A 210 1.42 -15.45 -12.42
CA LYS A 210 1.15 -14.27 -11.58
C LYS A 210 1.77 -12.97 -12.10
N SER A 211 2.91 -13.05 -12.78
CA SER A 211 3.64 -11.88 -13.27
C SER A 211 3.19 -11.41 -14.66
N LYS A 212 2.36 -12.19 -15.35
CA LYS A 212 1.91 -11.89 -16.71
C LYS A 212 0.50 -11.30 -16.71
N GLN A 213 0.30 -10.21 -17.46
CA GLN A 213 -1.03 -9.62 -17.65
C GLN A 213 -1.86 -10.41 -18.65
N LEU A 214 -1.28 -10.75 -19.79
CA LEU A 214 -1.89 -11.57 -20.85
C LEU A 214 -0.82 -12.52 -21.41
N VAL A 215 -1.25 -13.66 -21.96
CA VAL A 215 -0.40 -14.66 -22.60
C VAL A 215 -0.98 -15.06 -23.95
N LEU A 216 -0.12 -15.57 -24.84
CA LEU A 216 -0.57 -16.16 -26.10
C LEU A 216 -1.35 -17.45 -25.83
N ILE A 217 -2.40 -17.70 -26.63
CA ILE A 217 -3.21 -18.91 -26.51
C ILE A 217 -2.37 -20.19 -26.62
N ASP A 218 -1.36 -20.20 -27.50
CA ASP A 218 -0.47 -21.35 -27.66
C ASP A 218 0.31 -21.71 -26.40
N GLU A 219 0.78 -20.68 -25.66
CA GLU A 219 1.46 -20.89 -24.38
C GLU A 219 0.53 -21.56 -23.37
N GLU A 220 -0.71 -21.08 -23.27
CA GLU A 220 -1.72 -21.63 -22.37
C GLU A 220 -2.12 -23.05 -22.74
N LEU A 221 -2.35 -23.31 -24.03
CA LEU A 221 -2.79 -24.64 -24.53
C LEU A 221 -1.72 -25.73 -24.40
N ASN A 222 -0.44 -25.38 -24.51
CA ASN A 222 0.62 -26.34 -24.23
C ASN A 222 0.56 -26.84 -22.78
N VAL A 223 0.23 -25.96 -21.82
CA VAL A 223 0.06 -26.37 -20.43
C VAL A 223 -1.25 -27.14 -20.22
N VAL A 224 -2.30 -26.81 -20.98
CA VAL A 224 -3.55 -27.59 -20.96
C VAL A 224 -3.33 -29.03 -21.39
N ASP A 225 -2.49 -29.27 -22.41
CA ASP A 225 -2.14 -30.64 -22.78
C ASP A 225 -1.42 -31.40 -21.67
N GLU A 226 -0.47 -30.73 -21.01
CA GLU A 226 0.23 -31.28 -19.84
C GLU A 226 -0.77 -31.61 -18.69
N LEU A 227 -1.77 -30.75 -18.49
CA LEU A 227 -2.82 -30.97 -17.49
C LEU A 227 -3.69 -32.20 -17.90
N VAL A 228 -4.06 -32.32 -19.16
CA VAL A 228 -4.85 -33.46 -19.66
C VAL A 228 -4.06 -34.77 -19.50
N GLN A 229 -2.77 -34.78 -19.85
CA GLN A 229 -1.92 -35.94 -19.62
C GLN A 229 -1.83 -36.28 -18.13
N LEU A 230 -1.65 -35.27 -17.26
CA LEU A 230 -1.65 -35.46 -15.83
C LEU A 230 -2.93 -36.13 -15.32
N PHE A 231 -4.10 -35.69 -15.80
CA PHE A 231 -5.38 -36.31 -15.45
C PHE A 231 -5.50 -37.75 -15.95
N ASN A 232 -4.90 -38.11 -17.08
CA ASN A 232 -4.93 -39.47 -17.61
C ASN A 232 -4.09 -40.48 -16.80
N TYR A 233 -3.17 -39.99 -15.94
CA TYR A 233 -2.49 -40.81 -14.94
C TYR A 233 -3.34 -41.04 -13.67
N LEU A 234 -4.36 -40.22 -13.45
CA LEU A 234 -5.23 -40.37 -12.28
C LEU A 234 -6.24 -41.51 -12.48
N PRO A 235 -6.61 -42.28 -11.44
CA PRO A 235 -7.51 -43.40 -11.57
C PRO A 235 -8.87 -42.97 -12.08
N TYR A 236 -9.45 -43.83 -12.93
CA TYR A 236 -10.81 -43.68 -13.49
C TYR A 236 -11.00 -42.45 -14.37
N ARG A 237 -9.95 -41.94 -15.00
CA ARG A 237 -10.03 -40.81 -15.93
C ARG A 237 -9.44 -41.16 -17.28
N ASN A 238 -10.17 -40.78 -18.35
CA ASN A 238 -9.73 -40.86 -19.72
C ASN A 238 -10.23 -39.58 -20.41
N VAL A 239 -9.32 -38.67 -20.74
CA VAL A 239 -9.62 -37.35 -21.30
C VAL A 239 -8.88 -37.16 -22.61
N GLU A 240 -9.61 -36.75 -23.64
CA GLU A 240 -9.07 -36.37 -24.92
C GLU A 240 -9.32 -34.90 -25.17
N PHE A 241 -8.29 -34.16 -25.57
CA PHE A 241 -8.36 -32.75 -25.90
C PHE A 241 -8.01 -32.53 -27.37
N ASN A 242 -8.99 -32.07 -28.14
CA ASN A 242 -8.86 -31.88 -29.57
C ASN A 242 -8.80 -30.40 -29.92
N ARG A 243 -7.73 -29.95 -30.54
CA ARG A 243 -7.49 -28.56 -30.94
C ARG A 243 -7.95 -28.30 -32.38
N GLY A 244 -8.88 -27.37 -32.56
CA GLY A 244 -9.40 -26.95 -33.88
C GLY A 244 -9.32 -25.41 -34.04
N TYR A 245 -8.17 -24.79 -33.72
CA TYR A 245 -7.96 -23.36 -33.89
C TYR A 245 -6.78 -23.06 -34.82
N GLN A 246 -6.75 -21.90 -35.45
CA GLN A 246 -5.71 -21.49 -36.41
C GLN A 246 -5.11 -20.10 -36.11
N SER A 247 -5.78 -19.28 -35.32
CA SER A 247 -5.38 -17.88 -35.05
C SER A 247 -4.63 -17.75 -33.74
N SER A 248 -3.62 -16.85 -33.72
CA SER A 248 -2.90 -16.49 -32.51
C SER A 248 -3.54 -15.25 -31.89
N PHE A 249 -3.94 -15.33 -30.63
CA PHE A 249 -4.56 -14.23 -29.84
C PHE A 249 -4.16 -14.33 -28.40
N LEU A 250 -4.51 -13.31 -27.62
CA LEU A 250 -4.20 -13.24 -26.19
C LEU A 250 -5.36 -13.75 -25.34
N VAL A 251 -5.01 -14.36 -24.22
CA VAL A 251 -5.93 -14.82 -23.19
C VAL A 251 -5.44 -14.39 -21.79
N VAL A 252 -6.36 -14.40 -20.83
CA VAL A 252 -6.00 -14.18 -19.43
C VAL A 252 -5.25 -15.40 -18.90
N PRO A 253 -4.04 -15.25 -18.32
CA PRO A 253 -3.21 -16.37 -17.89
C PRO A 253 -3.93 -17.30 -16.92
N GLY A 254 -3.91 -18.60 -17.22
CA GLY A 254 -4.53 -19.66 -16.43
C GLY A 254 -6.05 -19.74 -16.51
N SER A 255 -6.69 -18.98 -17.40
CA SER A 255 -8.15 -19.04 -17.59
C SER A 255 -8.60 -20.31 -18.31
N VAL A 256 -7.91 -20.66 -19.40
CA VAL A 256 -8.19 -21.86 -20.19
C VAL A 256 -7.82 -23.10 -19.37
N LEU A 257 -6.69 -23.07 -18.66
CA LEU A 257 -6.28 -24.14 -17.76
C LEU A 257 -7.33 -24.41 -16.69
N ALA A 258 -7.82 -23.37 -16.01
CA ALA A 258 -8.84 -23.48 -14.95
C ALA A 258 -10.18 -23.96 -15.51
N LEU A 259 -10.57 -23.51 -16.71
CA LEU A 259 -11.78 -23.96 -17.38
C LEU A 259 -11.70 -25.46 -17.69
N VAL A 260 -10.64 -25.92 -18.34
CA VAL A 260 -10.46 -27.34 -18.71
C VAL A 260 -10.41 -28.20 -17.44
N GLU A 261 -9.70 -27.80 -16.39
CA GLU A 261 -9.72 -28.46 -15.09
C GLU A 261 -11.14 -28.57 -14.53
N SER A 262 -11.92 -27.48 -14.57
CA SER A 262 -13.31 -27.46 -14.10
C SER A 262 -14.20 -28.41 -14.90
N ILE A 263 -14.04 -28.48 -16.22
CA ILE A 263 -14.78 -29.42 -17.08
C ILE A 263 -14.43 -30.87 -16.69
N ILE A 264 -13.16 -31.22 -16.59
CA ILE A 264 -12.71 -32.58 -16.26
C ILE A 264 -13.22 -33.01 -14.87
N ARG A 265 -13.19 -32.10 -13.90
CA ARG A 265 -13.61 -32.40 -12.51
C ARG A 265 -15.11 -32.52 -12.36
N SER A 266 -15.88 -31.74 -13.10
CA SER A 266 -17.35 -31.71 -13.02
C SER A 266 -18.03 -32.83 -13.80
N THR A 267 -17.34 -33.41 -14.79
CA THR A 267 -17.90 -34.43 -15.66
C THR A 267 -17.58 -35.84 -15.15
N ILE A 268 -18.53 -36.76 -15.31
CA ILE A 268 -18.33 -38.19 -15.00
C ILE A 268 -17.46 -38.79 -16.13
N ASN A 269 -16.28 -39.22 -15.76
CA ASN A 269 -15.33 -39.90 -16.64
C ASN A 269 -15.33 -41.38 -16.29
N ASN A 270 -15.34 -42.23 -17.31
CA ASN A 270 -15.27 -43.67 -17.14
C ASN A 270 -14.19 -44.22 -18.07
N PRO A 271 -13.39 -45.26 -17.72
CA PRO A 271 -12.39 -45.85 -18.58
C PRO A 271 -12.95 -46.33 -19.93
N GLU A 272 -14.23 -46.70 -19.96
CA GLU A 272 -14.92 -47.16 -21.17
C GLU A 272 -15.45 -46.02 -22.07
N LYS A 273 -15.62 -44.80 -21.52
CA LYS A 273 -16.12 -43.63 -22.25
C LYS A 273 -15.26 -42.43 -21.94
N SER A 274 -14.36 -42.08 -22.86
CA SER A 274 -13.50 -40.92 -22.75
C SER A 274 -14.31 -39.62 -22.73
N LEU A 275 -13.82 -38.62 -21.97
CA LEU A 275 -14.31 -37.25 -22.08
C LEU A 275 -13.56 -36.58 -23.22
N SER A 276 -14.22 -36.33 -24.34
CA SER A 276 -13.65 -35.60 -25.44
C SER A 276 -14.04 -34.12 -25.35
N ILE A 277 -13.05 -33.24 -25.25
CA ILE A 277 -13.21 -31.79 -25.23
C ILE A 277 -12.72 -31.28 -26.59
N TYR A 278 -13.58 -30.59 -27.33
CA TYR A 278 -13.27 -30.01 -28.62
C TYR A 278 -13.10 -28.49 -28.46
N LEU A 279 -11.93 -28.00 -28.85
CA LEU A 279 -11.62 -26.59 -28.90
C LEU A 279 -11.75 -26.09 -30.34
N ASN A 280 -12.67 -25.17 -30.56
CA ASN A 280 -12.90 -24.49 -31.83
C ASN A 280 -12.78 -22.97 -31.61
N GLU A 281 -12.78 -22.20 -32.67
CA GLU A 281 -12.80 -20.75 -32.61
C GLU A 281 -13.81 -20.15 -33.59
N ASP A 282 -14.39 -19.02 -33.24
CA ASP A 282 -15.05 -18.09 -34.13
C ASP A 282 -14.30 -16.75 -34.22
N GLU A 283 -14.88 -15.75 -34.87
CA GLU A 283 -14.22 -14.45 -35.03
C GLU A 283 -13.84 -13.82 -33.70
N ASN A 284 -14.69 -13.92 -32.67
CA ASN A 284 -14.56 -13.19 -31.39
C ASN A 284 -14.33 -14.11 -30.19
N HIS A 285 -14.58 -15.41 -30.30
CA HIS A 285 -14.56 -16.33 -29.17
C HIS A 285 -13.74 -17.58 -29.41
N LEU A 286 -13.20 -18.10 -28.33
CA LEU A 286 -12.67 -19.42 -28.17
C LEU A 286 -13.80 -20.34 -27.66
N ILE A 287 -14.11 -21.44 -28.31
CA ILE A 287 -15.30 -22.26 -28.09
C ILE A 287 -14.89 -23.65 -27.62
N PHE A 288 -15.35 -24.03 -26.42
CA PHE A 288 -15.17 -25.36 -25.85
C PHE A 288 -16.48 -26.12 -25.95
N ASN A 289 -16.46 -27.28 -26.65
CA ASN A 289 -17.61 -28.17 -26.78
C ASN A 289 -17.32 -29.52 -26.15
N TYR A 290 -18.24 -30.03 -25.35
CA TYR A 290 -18.15 -31.35 -24.74
C TYR A 290 -19.54 -31.90 -24.38
N LEU A 291 -19.64 -33.23 -24.28
CA LEU A 291 -20.87 -33.90 -23.86
C LEU A 291 -21.13 -33.66 -22.36
N LYS A 292 -22.32 -33.17 -22.06
CA LYS A 292 -22.76 -32.93 -20.67
C LYS A 292 -23.01 -34.29 -19.99
N ASN A 293 -22.16 -34.60 -19.02
CA ASN A 293 -22.33 -35.75 -18.14
C ASN A 293 -21.89 -35.38 -16.74
N ASP A 294 -22.65 -34.46 -16.14
CA ASP A 294 -22.25 -33.81 -14.87
C ASP A 294 -22.38 -34.78 -13.69
N LYS A 295 -21.44 -34.66 -12.74
CA LYS A 295 -21.53 -35.32 -11.43
C LYS A 295 -22.65 -34.70 -10.62
N ILE A 296 -23.39 -35.55 -9.84
CA ILE A 296 -24.53 -35.08 -9.03
C ILE A 296 -24.12 -34.06 -7.97
N VAL A 297 -23.02 -34.31 -7.30
CA VAL A 297 -22.57 -33.47 -6.16
C VAL A 297 -21.67 -32.31 -6.58
N SER A 298 -20.80 -32.51 -7.58
CA SER A 298 -19.79 -31.58 -8.04
C SER A 298 -19.90 -31.27 -9.54
N GLY A 299 -21.13 -31.20 -10.06
CA GLY A 299 -21.39 -30.83 -11.44
C GLY A 299 -20.90 -29.41 -11.76
N PHE A 300 -20.76 -29.12 -13.06
CA PHE A 300 -20.30 -27.81 -13.52
C PHE A 300 -21.24 -26.70 -13.06
N LYS A 301 -20.68 -25.71 -12.31
CA LYS A 301 -21.44 -24.56 -11.82
C LYS A 301 -20.97 -23.31 -12.53
N LYS A 302 -21.91 -22.47 -12.98
CA LYS A 302 -21.59 -21.17 -13.58
C LYS A 302 -20.79 -20.28 -12.61
N GLU A 303 -21.05 -20.40 -11.31
CA GLU A 303 -20.34 -19.66 -10.25
C GLU A 303 -18.83 -19.96 -10.22
N SER A 304 -18.39 -21.16 -10.67
CA SER A 304 -16.97 -21.49 -10.75
C SER A 304 -16.24 -20.69 -11.84
N MET A 305 -16.99 -20.05 -12.76
CA MET A 305 -16.43 -19.20 -13.81
C MET A 305 -16.43 -17.71 -13.45
N ASN A 306 -17.07 -17.31 -12.35
CA ASN A 306 -17.17 -15.90 -11.97
C ASN A 306 -15.79 -15.23 -11.81
N ASP A 307 -14.80 -15.95 -11.32
CA ASP A 307 -13.44 -15.43 -11.17
C ASP A 307 -12.76 -15.20 -12.53
N ILE A 308 -12.98 -16.12 -13.48
CA ILE A 308 -12.46 -15.99 -14.85
C ILE A 308 -13.19 -14.85 -15.55
N ASP A 309 -14.52 -14.77 -15.44
CA ASP A 309 -15.34 -13.73 -16.05
C ASP A 309 -14.97 -12.33 -15.52
N TYR A 310 -14.77 -12.20 -14.21
CA TYR A 310 -14.29 -10.95 -13.61
C TYR A 310 -12.93 -10.53 -14.18
N ARG A 311 -12.00 -11.47 -14.35
CA ARG A 311 -10.67 -11.16 -14.89
C ARG A 311 -10.73 -10.78 -16.37
N TYR A 312 -11.63 -11.36 -17.16
CA TYR A 312 -11.86 -10.96 -18.54
C TYR A 312 -12.53 -9.59 -18.66
N SER A 313 -13.44 -9.23 -17.74
CA SER A 313 -14.11 -7.94 -17.74
C SER A 313 -13.16 -6.72 -17.59
N ILE A 314 -11.93 -6.95 -17.14
CA ILE A 314 -10.88 -5.91 -17.06
C ILE A 314 -10.37 -5.54 -18.48
N TYR A 315 -10.43 -6.49 -19.44
CA TYR A 315 -9.84 -6.33 -20.77
C TYR A 315 -10.87 -6.27 -21.91
N SER A 316 -12.06 -6.83 -21.69
CA SER A 316 -13.16 -6.86 -22.68
C SER A 316 -14.50 -6.56 -22.01
N ASN A 317 -15.43 -6.00 -22.79
CA ASN A 317 -16.84 -5.86 -22.36
C ASN A 317 -17.65 -7.14 -22.59
N ASP A 318 -17.08 -8.14 -23.27
CA ASP A 318 -17.74 -9.40 -23.55
C ASP A 318 -17.60 -10.34 -22.34
N THR A 319 -18.67 -11.06 -22.03
CA THR A 319 -18.75 -12.01 -20.91
C THR A 319 -18.60 -13.45 -21.42
N ILE A 320 -18.24 -14.36 -20.52
CA ILE A 320 -18.22 -15.79 -20.81
C ILE A 320 -19.65 -16.29 -21.01
N ILE A 321 -19.90 -16.94 -22.15
CA ILE A 321 -21.20 -17.45 -22.52
C ILE A 321 -21.22 -18.99 -22.36
N ILE A 322 -22.21 -19.49 -21.65
CA ILE A 322 -22.42 -20.94 -21.45
C ILE A 322 -23.76 -21.30 -22.06
N GLU A 323 -23.75 -22.15 -23.06
CA GLU A 323 -24.94 -22.67 -23.78
C GLU A 323 -25.04 -24.17 -23.56
N GLU A 324 -26.28 -24.67 -23.43
CA GLU A 324 -26.56 -26.10 -23.34
C GLU A 324 -27.59 -26.44 -24.40
N LYS A 325 -27.23 -27.32 -25.37
CA LYS A 325 -28.11 -27.77 -26.44
C LYS A 325 -27.93 -29.29 -26.67
N GLN A 326 -29.02 -30.01 -26.73
CA GLN A 326 -29.08 -31.45 -27.10
C GLN A 326 -28.12 -32.37 -26.32
N GLY A 327 -27.82 -32.04 -25.05
CA GLY A 327 -26.90 -32.81 -24.22
C GLY A 327 -25.42 -32.43 -24.38
N GLU A 328 -25.11 -31.47 -25.22
CA GLU A 328 -23.78 -30.85 -25.33
C GLU A 328 -23.75 -29.51 -24.59
N ARG A 329 -22.62 -29.22 -23.99
CA ARG A 329 -22.33 -27.91 -23.36
C ARG A 329 -21.26 -27.21 -24.19
N THR A 330 -21.56 -25.95 -24.52
CA THR A 330 -20.68 -25.03 -25.22
C THR A 330 -20.32 -23.88 -24.31
N ILE A 331 -19.02 -23.65 -24.12
CA ILE A 331 -18.50 -22.52 -23.34
C ILE A 331 -17.69 -21.65 -24.28
N LYS A 332 -18.04 -20.35 -24.34
CA LYS A 332 -17.38 -19.36 -25.19
C LYS A 332 -16.62 -18.36 -24.33
N ILE A 333 -15.32 -18.21 -24.59
CA ILE A 333 -14.44 -17.24 -23.94
C ILE A 333 -14.04 -16.17 -24.98
N PRO A 334 -14.12 -14.86 -24.66
CA PRO A 334 -13.73 -13.81 -25.59
C PRO A 334 -12.24 -13.85 -25.93
N LYS A 335 -11.90 -13.65 -27.21
CA LYS A 335 -10.53 -13.45 -27.66
C LYS A 335 -10.07 -12.03 -27.31
N LEU A 336 -8.88 -11.90 -26.75
CA LEU A 336 -8.28 -10.61 -26.47
C LEU A 336 -7.30 -10.27 -27.60
N LEU A 337 -7.65 -9.28 -28.42
CA LEU A 337 -6.80 -8.81 -29.49
C LEU A 337 -5.91 -7.69 -28.98
N THR A 338 -4.63 -7.71 -29.32
CA THR A 338 -3.79 -6.52 -29.19
C THR A 338 -4.40 -5.44 -30.09
N LYS A 339 -4.85 -4.32 -29.51
CA LYS A 339 -5.11 -3.14 -30.33
C LYS A 339 -3.77 -2.78 -31.00
N SER A 340 -3.63 -3.13 -32.28
CA SER A 340 -2.60 -2.51 -33.10
C SER A 340 -2.89 -1.03 -33.08
N ASN A 341 -1.96 -0.23 -32.56
CA ASN A 341 -2.03 1.23 -32.72
C ASN A 341 -2.14 1.51 -34.24
N SER A 342 -3.36 1.82 -34.68
CA SER A 342 -3.64 2.44 -35.96
C SER A 342 -3.50 3.95 -35.82
#